data_ab95296e1dc0ce19f3114e4bfa63c070
#
_entry.id   ab95296e1dc0ce19f3114e4bfa63c070
#
_cell.length_a   1.000
_cell.length_b   1.000
_cell.length_c   1.000
_cell.angle_alpha   90.00
_cell.angle_beta   90.00
_cell.angle_gamma   90.00
#
_symmetry.space_group_name_H-M   'P 1'
#
loop_
_entity.id
_entity.type
_entity.pdbx_description
1 polymer ?
#
loop_
_entity_poly.entity_id
_entity_poly.type
_entity_poly.pdbx_seq_one_letter_code
_entity_poly.pdbx_strand_id
1 'polypeptide(L)'
;MQAAIMQIIYKGICQWFLKLIVGVQFTDCRFLKKEKQFIILANHNSHLDTLSLLSSLPGKLLWKVKPVAAEDYFGKNRFQASISNYFINTLLIRRKGEKDSEHDPILKMLEAIDAGYSLILFPEGTRGKPEQM
;
A
#
# COMPACT_ATOMS: atom_id res chain seq x y z
N MET A 1 -12.06 6.87 13.87
CA MET A 1 -11.03 7.93 13.97
C MET A 1 -9.95 7.74 12.91
N GLN A 2 -9.23 6.62 12.89
CA GLN A 2 -8.19 6.34 11.89
C GLN A 2 -8.66 6.50 10.44
N ALA A 3 -9.82 5.95 10.09
CA ALA A 3 -10.38 6.06 8.74
C ALA A 3 -10.65 7.51 8.30
N ALA A 4 -11.13 8.36 9.20
CA ALA A 4 -11.36 9.77 8.92
C ALA A 4 -10.04 10.53 8.72
N ILE A 5 -9.04 10.25 9.56
CA ILE A 5 -7.70 10.83 9.42
C ILE A 5 -7.06 10.43 8.10
N MET A 6 -7.14 9.15 7.73
CA MET A 6 -6.64 8.68 6.44
C MET A 6 -7.33 9.38 5.26
N GLN A 7 -8.64 9.58 5.32
CA GLN A 7 -9.37 10.31 4.27
C GLN A 7 -8.90 11.76 4.14
N ILE A 8 -8.72 12.48 5.24
CA ILE A 8 -8.24 13.86 5.23
C ILE A 8 -6.82 13.93 4.63
N ILE A 9 -5.93 13.04 5.05
CA ILE A 9 -4.55 13.02 4.59
C ILE A 9 -4.49 12.69 3.10
N TYR A 10 -5.11 11.57 2.67
CA TYR A 10 -4.97 11.11 1.29
C TYR A 10 -5.80 11.90 0.30
N LYS A 11 -7.05 12.25 0.63
CA LYS A 11 -7.94 13.01 -0.26
C LYS A 11 -7.76 14.52 -0.19
N GLY A 12 -7.30 15.02 0.92
CA GLY A 12 -6.95 16.43 1.07
C GLY A 12 -5.49 16.69 0.70
N ILE A 13 -4.59 16.42 1.63
CA ILE A 13 -3.19 16.86 1.55
C ILE A 13 -2.41 16.13 0.45
N CYS A 14 -2.41 14.79 0.45
CA CYS A 14 -1.61 14.02 -0.51
C CYS A 14 -2.11 14.19 -1.95
N GLN A 15 -3.41 14.13 -2.17
CA GLN A 15 -3.96 14.27 -3.51
C GLN A 15 -3.71 15.67 -4.08
N TRP A 16 -3.85 16.71 -3.28
CA TRP A 16 -3.52 18.08 -3.67
C TRP A 16 -2.03 18.22 -4.02
N PHE A 17 -1.14 17.75 -3.14
CA PHE A 17 0.30 17.78 -3.35
C PHE A 17 0.71 17.02 -4.63
N LEU A 18 0.25 15.78 -4.79
CA LEU A 18 0.58 14.96 -5.93
C LEU A 18 0.07 15.56 -7.25
N LYS A 19 -1.12 16.15 -7.24
CA LYS A 19 -1.73 16.77 -8.43
C LYS A 19 -1.02 18.06 -8.83
N LEU A 20 -0.75 18.96 -7.88
CA LEU A 20 -0.24 20.29 -8.18
C LEU A 20 1.29 20.37 -8.23
N ILE A 21 1.99 19.64 -7.38
CA ILE A 21 3.45 19.72 -7.29
C ILE A 21 4.11 18.63 -8.13
N VAL A 22 3.60 17.41 -8.10
CA VAL A 22 4.18 16.27 -8.82
C VAL A 22 3.58 16.12 -10.23
N GLY A 23 2.36 16.61 -10.46
CA GLY A 23 1.68 16.53 -11.75
C GLY A 23 0.98 15.17 -11.99
N VAL A 24 0.67 14.42 -10.93
CA VAL A 24 -0.04 13.13 -11.05
C VAL A 24 -1.46 13.34 -11.53
N GLN A 25 -1.85 12.60 -12.55
CA GLN A 25 -3.24 12.57 -13.03
C GLN A 25 -3.95 11.37 -12.39
N PHE A 26 -5.08 11.63 -11.75
CA PHE A 26 -5.88 10.59 -11.10
C PHE A 26 -7.04 10.15 -12.00
N THR A 27 -7.13 8.84 -12.21
CA THR A 27 -8.28 8.22 -12.87
C THR A 27 -9.37 7.91 -11.84
N ASP A 28 -10.62 7.93 -12.28
CA ASP A 28 -11.75 7.58 -11.43
C ASP A 28 -11.78 6.09 -11.10
N CYS A 29 -11.56 5.77 -9.84
CA CYS A 29 -11.58 4.41 -9.30
C CYS A 29 -12.88 4.09 -8.53
N ARG A 30 -13.97 4.85 -8.76
CA ARG A 30 -15.25 4.64 -8.05
C ARG A 30 -15.87 3.26 -8.30
N PHE A 31 -15.54 2.61 -9.41
CA PHE A 31 -15.98 1.25 -9.71
C PHE A 31 -15.56 0.23 -8.62
N LEU A 32 -14.44 0.46 -7.94
CA LEU A 32 -13.98 -0.40 -6.85
C LEU A 32 -14.91 -0.42 -5.64
N LYS A 33 -15.82 0.55 -5.50
CA LYS A 33 -16.82 0.55 -4.43
C LYS A 33 -17.81 -0.61 -4.52
N LYS A 34 -17.97 -1.19 -5.70
CA LYS A 34 -18.86 -2.33 -5.96
C LYS A 34 -18.22 -3.65 -5.58
N GLU A 35 -16.88 -3.68 -5.51
CA GLU A 35 -16.13 -4.88 -5.18
C GLU A 35 -16.03 -5.06 -3.66
N LYS A 36 -16.22 -6.29 -3.19
CA LYS A 36 -16.02 -6.62 -1.78
C LYS A 36 -14.54 -6.54 -1.41
N GLN A 37 -13.72 -7.14 -2.25
CA GLN A 37 -12.27 -7.21 -2.13
C GLN A 37 -11.63 -7.20 -3.51
N PHE A 38 -10.39 -6.73 -3.58
CA PHE A 38 -9.59 -6.69 -4.80
C PHE A 38 -8.09 -6.74 -4.49
N ILE A 39 -7.31 -7.07 -5.49
CA ILE A 39 -5.85 -6.99 -5.46
C ILE A 39 -5.42 -6.03 -6.56
N ILE A 40 -4.64 -5.02 -6.19
CA ILE A 40 -4.00 -4.10 -7.14
C ILE A 40 -2.57 -4.58 -7.34
N LEU A 41 -2.20 -4.84 -8.59
CA LEU A 41 -0.82 -5.10 -9.00
C LEU A 41 -0.27 -3.84 -9.64
N ALA A 42 0.88 -3.38 -9.20
CA ALA A 42 1.52 -2.17 -9.71
C ALA A 42 3.04 -2.31 -9.78
N ASN A 43 3.65 -1.58 -10.70
CA ASN A 43 5.10 -1.40 -10.73
C ASN A 43 5.53 -0.47 -9.61
N HIS A 44 6.72 -0.68 -9.05
CA HIS A 44 7.23 0.12 -7.93
C HIS A 44 8.56 0.76 -8.30
N ASN A 45 8.52 2.05 -8.59
CA ASN A 45 9.70 2.86 -8.89
C ASN A 45 10.07 3.84 -7.78
N SER A 46 9.07 4.31 -7.02
CA SER A 46 9.29 5.29 -5.95
C SER A 46 8.28 5.16 -4.82
N HIS A 47 8.60 5.79 -3.67
CA HIS A 47 7.67 5.90 -2.55
C HIS A 47 6.36 6.61 -2.89
N LEU A 48 6.38 7.47 -3.92
CA LEU A 48 5.20 8.20 -4.39
C LEU A 48 4.18 7.28 -5.05
N ASP A 49 4.57 6.10 -5.54
CA ASP A 49 3.65 5.15 -6.19
C ASP A 49 2.57 4.68 -5.21
N THR A 50 2.98 4.28 -4.00
CA THR A 50 2.03 3.86 -2.97
C THR A 50 1.10 5.00 -2.56
N LEU A 51 1.65 6.21 -2.36
CA LEU A 51 0.84 7.39 -2.02
C LEU A 51 -0.13 7.76 -3.15
N SER A 52 0.32 7.67 -4.41
CA SER A 52 -0.51 7.95 -5.58
C SER A 52 -1.65 6.94 -5.70
N LEU A 53 -1.38 5.66 -5.54
CA LEU A 53 -2.40 4.61 -5.57
C LEU A 53 -3.42 4.79 -4.45
N LEU A 54 -2.99 4.98 -3.21
CA LEU A 54 -3.89 5.21 -2.08
C LEU A 54 -4.71 6.49 -2.27
N SER A 55 -4.11 7.56 -2.78
CA SER A 55 -4.82 8.83 -3.06
C SER A 55 -5.85 8.70 -4.19
N SER A 56 -5.68 7.77 -5.13
CA SER A 56 -6.65 7.50 -6.20
C SER A 56 -7.88 6.74 -5.73
N LEU A 57 -7.75 5.94 -4.65
CA LEU A 57 -8.83 5.10 -4.16
C LEU A 57 -10.01 5.93 -3.59
N PRO A 58 -11.24 5.42 -3.65
CA PRO A 58 -12.36 6.00 -2.91
C PRO A 58 -12.06 6.08 -1.42
N GLY A 59 -12.31 7.23 -0.79
CA GLY A 59 -11.95 7.47 0.62
C GLY A 59 -12.47 6.41 1.60
N LYS A 60 -13.66 5.86 1.34
CA LYS A 60 -14.27 4.80 2.17
C LYS A 60 -13.51 3.46 2.12
N LEU A 61 -12.65 3.26 1.12
CA LEU A 61 -11.88 2.03 0.94
C LEU A 61 -10.47 2.11 1.53
N LEU A 62 -9.97 3.29 1.83
CA LEU A 62 -8.59 3.50 2.28
C LEU A 62 -8.19 2.63 3.46
N TRP A 63 -9.05 2.48 4.45
CA TRP A 63 -8.77 1.67 5.64
C TRP A 63 -8.88 0.16 5.41
N LYS A 64 -9.51 -0.26 4.30
CA LYS A 64 -9.67 -1.66 3.87
C LYS A 64 -8.57 -2.14 2.93
N VAL A 65 -7.69 -1.26 2.50
CA VAL A 65 -6.62 -1.57 1.54
C VAL A 65 -5.28 -1.55 2.26
N LYS A 66 -4.53 -2.63 2.11
CA LYS A 66 -3.20 -2.78 2.69
C LYS A 66 -2.14 -2.89 1.59
N PRO A 67 -1.26 -1.90 1.45
CA PRO A 67 -0.03 -2.09 0.68
C PRO A 67 0.85 -3.15 1.35
N VAL A 68 1.36 -4.08 0.57
CA VAL A 68 2.28 -5.12 1.05
C VAL A 68 3.72 -4.64 0.86
N ALA A 69 4.50 -4.66 1.94
CA ALA A 69 5.89 -4.26 1.92
C ALA A 69 6.76 -5.22 2.73
N ALA A 70 8.03 -5.34 2.36
CA ALA A 70 8.98 -6.14 3.12
C ALA A 70 9.37 -5.46 4.43
N GLU A 71 9.50 -6.22 5.51
CA GLU A 71 9.87 -5.71 6.84
C GLU A 71 11.22 -4.99 6.84
N ASP A 72 12.20 -5.49 6.09
CA ASP A 72 13.53 -4.92 5.94
C ASP A 72 13.54 -3.56 5.24
N TYR A 73 12.47 -3.21 4.53
CA TYR A 73 12.32 -1.95 3.83
C TYR A 73 12.25 -0.73 4.77
N PHE A 74 11.65 -0.89 5.95
CA PHE A 74 11.53 0.18 6.94
C PHE A 74 12.76 0.28 7.86
N GLY A 75 13.78 -0.54 7.62
CA GLY A 75 15.03 -0.52 8.35
C GLY A 75 14.86 -0.85 9.84
N LYS A 76 15.93 -0.57 10.61
CA LYS A 76 15.96 -0.83 12.07
C LYS A 76 15.11 0.15 12.91
N ASN A 77 14.46 1.12 12.26
CA ASN A 77 13.78 2.20 12.96
C ASN A 77 12.31 1.84 13.21
N ARG A 78 12.04 1.23 14.37
CA ARG A 78 10.68 0.83 14.81
C ARG A 78 9.69 1.99 14.83
N PHE A 79 10.16 3.21 15.00
CA PHE A 79 9.33 4.41 15.01
C PHE A 79 8.80 4.75 13.61
N GLN A 80 9.67 4.69 12.58
CA GLN A 80 9.25 4.88 11.19
C GLN A 80 8.29 3.78 10.72
N ALA A 81 8.54 2.52 11.11
CA ALA A 81 7.64 1.41 10.83
C ALA A 81 6.26 1.62 11.48
N SER A 82 6.21 2.11 12.70
CA SER A 82 4.96 2.38 13.43
C SER A 82 4.17 3.50 12.78
N ILE A 83 4.82 4.61 12.40
CA ILE A 83 4.17 5.72 11.68
C ILE A 83 3.66 5.28 10.32
N SER A 84 4.48 4.58 9.54
CA SER A 84 4.08 4.05 8.22
C SER A 84 2.91 3.09 8.35
N ASN A 85 2.92 2.23 9.35
CA ASN A 85 1.83 1.29 9.60
C ASN A 85 0.52 2.00 9.99
N TYR A 86 0.60 3.08 10.77
CA TYR A 86 -0.57 3.85 11.17
C TYR A 86 -1.18 4.64 10.00
N PHE A 87 -0.34 5.32 9.20
CA PHE A 87 -0.79 6.21 8.12
C PHE A 87 -1.03 5.48 6.80
N ILE A 88 -0.26 4.43 6.50
CA ILE A 88 -0.34 3.69 5.23
C ILE A 88 -1.09 2.36 5.39
N ASN A 89 -1.33 1.92 6.63
CA ASN A 89 -1.97 0.62 6.92
C ASN A 89 -1.24 -0.56 6.23
N THR A 90 0.09 -0.52 6.22
CA THR A 90 0.94 -1.46 5.48
C THR A 90 0.92 -2.85 6.09
N LEU A 91 0.82 -3.88 5.25
CA LEU A 91 1.05 -5.27 5.64
C LEU A 91 2.54 -5.59 5.46
N LEU A 92 3.24 -5.75 6.57
CA LEU A 92 4.67 -6.10 6.56
C LEU A 92 4.86 -7.61 6.42
N ILE A 93 5.67 -8.02 5.45
CA ILE A 93 6.03 -9.41 5.21
C ILE A 93 7.55 -9.58 5.27
N ARG A 94 8.02 -10.76 5.69
CA ARG A 94 9.45 -11.11 5.61
C ARG A 94 9.79 -11.64 4.22
N ARG A 95 10.97 -11.28 3.70
CA ARG A 95 11.47 -11.86 2.46
C ARG A 95 11.86 -13.31 2.67
N LYS A 96 11.65 -14.17 1.65
CA LYS A 96 12.11 -15.56 1.64
C LYS A 96 13.63 -15.63 1.91
N GLY A 97 14.01 -16.27 3.00
CA GLY A 97 15.43 -16.47 3.39
C GLY A 97 15.59 -17.15 4.75
N GLU A 98 14.62 -17.04 5.62
CA GLU A 98 14.60 -17.76 6.90
C GLU A 98 13.54 -18.86 6.85
N LYS A 99 13.95 -20.09 7.17
CA LYS A 99 13.13 -21.32 7.17
C LYS A 99 12.19 -21.35 8.38
N ASP A 100 11.34 -20.35 8.53
CA ASP A 100 10.27 -20.38 9.53
C ASP A 100 8.91 -20.43 8.85
N SER A 101 8.25 -21.57 8.97
CA SER A 101 6.89 -21.78 8.46
C SER A 101 5.85 -20.83 9.09
N GLU A 102 6.11 -20.27 10.26
CA GLU A 102 5.24 -19.28 10.92
C GLU A 102 5.26 -17.90 10.30
N HIS A 103 6.23 -17.61 9.43
CA HIS A 103 6.42 -16.29 8.81
C HIS A 103 6.30 -16.33 7.28
N ASP A 104 5.54 -17.28 6.72
CA ASP A 104 5.30 -17.36 5.28
C ASP A 104 4.57 -16.09 4.81
N PRO A 105 5.18 -15.30 3.89
CA PRO A 105 4.54 -14.11 3.33
C PRO A 105 3.17 -14.38 2.73
N ILE A 106 2.99 -15.53 2.10
CA ILE A 106 1.72 -15.90 1.45
C ILE A 106 0.64 -16.12 2.50
N LEU A 107 0.96 -16.81 3.61
CA LEU A 107 0.01 -16.99 4.71
C LEU A 107 -0.46 -15.67 5.29
N LYS A 108 0.43 -14.72 5.55
CA LYS A 108 0.07 -13.38 6.03
C LYS A 108 -0.86 -12.64 5.07
N MET A 109 -0.60 -12.74 3.76
CA MET A 109 -1.47 -12.13 2.75
C MET A 109 -2.85 -12.80 2.72
N LEU A 110 -2.91 -14.13 2.81
CA LEU A 110 -4.16 -14.87 2.87
C LEU A 110 -4.96 -14.54 4.12
N GLU A 111 -4.33 -14.45 5.28
CA GLU A 111 -4.97 -14.02 6.53
C GLU A 111 -5.58 -12.62 6.41
N ALA A 112 -4.88 -11.69 5.76
CA ALA A 112 -5.40 -10.35 5.53
C ALA A 112 -6.62 -10.37 4.58
N ILE A 113 -6.59 -11.19 3.53
CA ILE A 113 -7.72 -11.38 2.62
C ILE A 113 -8.90 -12.02 3.36
N ASP A 114 -8.68 -13.04 4.16
CA ASP A 114 -9.72 -13.70 4.95
C ASP A 114 -10.34 -12.75 5.99
N ALA A 115 -9.56 -11.82 6.51
CA ALA A 115 -10.03 -10.74 7.39
C ALA A 115 -10.82 -9.63 6.67
N GLY A 116 -10.95 -9.68 5.34
CA GLY A 116 -11.73 -8.73 4.54
C GLY A 116 -10.95 -7.57 3.95
N TYR A 117 -9.62 -7.58 4.02
CA TYR A 117 -8.76 -6.54 3.42
C TYR A 117 -8.50 -6.80 1.93
N SER A 118 -8.36 -5.71 1.19
CA SER A 118 -7.80 -5.70 -0.16
C SER A 118 -6.30 -5.41 -0.10
N LEU A 119 -5.55 -5.84 -1.09
CA LEU A 119 -4.09 -5.70 -1.10
C LEU A 119 -3.60 -4.87 -2.28
N ILE A 120 -2.48 -4.17 -2.09
CA ILE A 120 -1.65 -3.61 -3.15
C ILE A 120 -0.33 -4.37 -3.16
N LEU A 121 -0.02 -5.01 -4.27
CA LEU A 121 1.20 -5.79 -4.46
C LEU A 121 2.11 -5.15 -5.49
N PHE A 122 3.39 -5.16 -5.22
CA PHE A 122 4.45 -4.78 -6.15
C PHE A 122 5.25 -6.05 -6.50
N PRO A 123 4.89 -6.76 -7.60
CA PRO A 123 5.42 -8.10 -7.90
C PRO A 123 6.93 -8.16 -8.06
N GLU A 124 7.56 -7.07 -8.47
CA GLU A 124 9.00 -6.99 -8.69
C GLU A 124 9.81 -7.00 -7.38
N GLY A 125 9.16 -6.75 -6.24
CA GLY A 125 9.76 -6.79 -4.90
C GLY A 125 10.92 -5.83 -4.65
N THR A 126 11.47 -5.26 -5.70
CA THR A 126 12.52 -4.23 -5.71
C THR A 126 12.17 -3.17 -6.74
N ARG A 127 12.71 -1.97 -6.58
CA ARG A 127 12.58 -0.93 -7.59
C ARG A 127 13.20 -1.44 -8.89
N GLY A 128 12.39 -1.54 -9.94
CA GLY A 128 12.86 -1.98 -11.26
C GLY A 128 14.02 -1.10 -11.73
N LYS A 129 15.04 -1.70 -12.32
CA LYS A 129 16.04 -0.93 -13.06
C LYS A 129 15.40 -0.38 -14.32
N PRO A 130 15.70 0.85 -14.76
CA PRO A 130 15.12 1.45 -15.97
C PRO A 130 15.33 0.59 -17.25
N GLU A 131 16.31 -0.28 -17.24
CA GLU A 131 16.67 -1.16 -18.36
C GLU A 131 15.82 -2.44 -18.44
N GLN A 132 14.92 -2.69 -17.49
CA GLN A 132 14.11 -3.92 -17.42
C GLN A 132 12.60 -3.66 -17.63
N MET A 133 12.24 -2.47 -18.08
CA MET A 133 10.86 -2.14 -18.50
C MET A 133 10.67 -2.28 -20.00
#